data_8ea50efb1b65506f3061198539a6588a
#
_entry.id   8ea50efb1b65506f3061198539a6588a
#
_cell.length_a   1.000
_cell.length_b   1.000
_cell.length_c   1.000
_cell.angle_alpha   90.00
_cell.angle_beta   90.00
_cell.angle_gamma   90.00
#
_symmetry.space_group_name_H-M   'P 1'
#
loop_
_entity.id
_entity.type
_entity.pdbx_description
1 polymer ?
#
loop_
_entity_poly.entity_id
_entity_poly.type
_entity_poly.pdbx_seq_one_letter_code
_entity_poly.pdbx_strand_id
1 'polypeptide(L)'
;MGHNRQDTIIPEEKVKRMAKGSAAASFRAPKGVPEYVPPLSAHFQAVRDTLAATIHKYGYSHIELPMFEETGLFARGVGESTDVVTKEMYTFEDRSGRSLTLRPEGTAGVMRSVIEHNLDRGQLPLKLTYAGPF
;
A
#
# COMPACT_ATOMS: atom_id res chain seq x y z
N MET A 1 29.16 -8.23 4.41
CA MET A 1 28.16 -9.31 4.59
C MET A 1 27.15 -9.19 3.47
N GLY A 2 27.24 -10.06 2.46
CA GLY A 2 26.40 -9.99 1.27
C GLY A 2 25.01 -10.50 1.56
N HIS A 3 24.01 -9.64 1.36
CA HIS A 3 22.61 -10.05 1.30
C HIS A 3 22.41 -10.76 -0.04
N ASN A 4 22.32 -12.09 0.02
CA ASN A 4 21.93 -12.93 -1.09
C ASN A 4 20.44 -12.69 -1.38
N ARG A 5 20.13 -11.83 -2.35
CA ARG A 5 18.80 -11.78 -2.95
C ARG A 5 18.61 -13.07 -3.71
N GLN A 6 17.93 -14.02 -3.11
CA GLN A 6 17.38 -15.15 -3.84
C GLN A 6 16.25 -14.61 -4.72
N ASP A 7 16.59 -14.29 -5.97
CA ASP A 7 15.58 -14.10 -7.01
C ASP A 7 14.76 -15.38 -7.07
N THR A 8 13.49 -15.28 -6.68
CA THR A 8 12.59 -16.43 -6.71
C THR A 8 12.23 -16.72 -8.16
N ILE A 9 13.14 -17.43 -8.86
CA ILE A 9 12.90 -17.92 -10.21
C ILE A 9 11.93 -19.10 -10.09
N ILE A 10 10.70 -18.89 -10.53
CA ILE A 10 9.70 -19.98 -10.59
C ILE A 10 10.11 -20.91 -11.73
N PRO A 11 10.42 -22.21 -11.49
CA PRO A 11 10.79 -23.14 -12.54
C PRO A 11 9.72 -23.26 -13.61
N GLU A 12 10.10 -23.31 -14.89
CA GLU A 12 9.16 -23.43 -16.02
C GLU A 12 8.18 -24.58 -15.89
N GLU A 13 8.62 -25.74 -15.37
CA GLU A 13 7.72 -26.88 -15.11
C GLU A 13 6.61 -26.55 -14.14
N LYS A 14 6.90 -25.77 -13.10
CA LYS A 14 5.88 -25.32 -12.13
C LYS A 14 4.87 -24.40 -12.78
N VAL A 15 5.33 -23.49 -13.64
CA VAL A 15 4.46 -22.60 -14.42
C VAL A 15 3.59 -23.40 -15.38
N LYS A 16 4.18 -24.33 -16.14
CA LYS A 16 3.43 -25.22 -17.06
C LYS A 16 2.42 -26.13 -16.34
N ARG A 17 2.74 -26.61 -15.12
CA ARG A 17 1.84 -27.41 -14.32
C ARG A 17 0.66 -26.60 -13.78
N MET A 18 0.87 -25.36 -13.36
CA MET A 18 -0.20 -24.45 -12.95
C MET A 18 -1.11 -24.08 -14.13
N ALA A 19 -0.55 -23.89 -15.32
CA ALA A 19 -1.33 -23.62 -16.53
C ALA A 19 -2.16 -24.82 -17.02
N LYS A 20 -1.68 -26.06 -16.85
CA LYS A 20 -2.42 -27.30 -17.21
C LYS A 20 -3.50 -27.70 -16.22
N GLY A 21 -3.44 -27.26 -14.97
CA GLY A 21 -4.42 -27.62 -13.93
C GLY A 21 -5.73 -26.84 -13.97
N SER A 22 -5.89 -25.90 -14.89
CA SER A 22 -6.99 -24.93 -14.89
C SER A 22 -7.99 -25.16 -16.02
N ALA A 23 -8.75 -26.24 -15.94
CA ALA A 23 -10.03 -26.34 -16.64
C ALA A 23 -11.22 -25.80 -15.79
N ALA A 24 -10.96 -25.22 -14.62
CA ALA A 24 -11.99 -24.66 -13.73
C ALA A 24 -11.55 -23.31 -13.20
N ALA A 25 -12.38 -22.28 -13.41
CA ALA A 25 -12.30 -20.91 -12.91
C ALA A 25 -10.98 -20.17 -13.25
N SER A 26 -10.97 -19.43 -14.35
CA SER A 26 -9.88 -18.47 -14.62
C SER A 26 -9.95 -17.35 -13.61
N PHE A 27 -9.08 -17.36 -12.60
CA PHE A 27 -8.91 -16.22 -11.70
C PHE A 27 -8.36 -15.03 -12.50
N ARG A 28 -8.94 -13.86 -12.29
CA ARG A 28 -8.52 -12.59 -12.89
C ARG A 28 -8.34 -11.56 -11.79
N ALA A 29 -7.53 -10.54 -12.05
CA ALA A 29 -7.45 -9.39 -11.18
C ALA A 29 -8.86 -8.78 -10.99
N PRO A 30 -9.19 -8.31 -9.77
CA PRO A 30 -10.47 -7.68 -9.52
C PRO A 30 -10.68 -6.47 -10.43
N LYS A 31 -11.92 -6.26 -10.87
CA LYS A 31 -12.26 -5.12 -11.71
C LYS A 31 -11.92 -3.80 -10.98
N GLY A 32 -11.22 -2.91 -11.65
CA GLY A 32 -10.83 -1.61 -11.08
C GLY A 32 -9.52 -1.62 -10.29
N VAL A 33 -8.90 -2.80 -10.08
CA VAL A 33 -7.59 -2.90 -9.43
C VAL A 33 -6.53 -3.05 -10.52
N PRO A 34 -5.65 -2.04 -10.75
CA PRO A 34 -4.64 -2.11 -11.79
C PRO A 34 -3.55 -3.13 -11.46
N GLU A 35 -3.09 -3.83 -12.49
CA GLU A 35 -1.98 -4.77 -12.43
C GLU A 35 -0.95 -4.38 -13.47
N TYR A 36 0.31 -4.25 -13.06
CA TYR A 36 1.42 -3.87 -13.94
C TYR A 36 2.34 -5.06 -14.11
N VAL A 37 2.33 -5.66 -15.29
CA VAL A 37 3.19 -6.79 -15.66
C VAL A 37 4.27 -6.33 -16.65
N PRO A 38 5.37 -7.07 -16.83
CA PRO A 38 6.37 -6.75 -17.85
C PRO A 38 5.77 -6.70 -19.27
N PRO A 39 6.19 -5.74 -20.11
CA PRO A 39 7.22 -4.71 -19.85
C PRO A 39 6.73 -3.46 -19.12
N LEU A 40 5.41 -3.27 -18.95
CA LEU A 40 4.83 -2.05 -18.39
C LEU A 40 5.27 -1.80 -16.94
N SER A 41 5.46 -2.86 -16.16
CA SER A 41 5.95 -2.77 -14.78
C SER A 41 7.31 -2.08 -14.66
N ALA A 42 8.19 -2.24 -15.65
CA ALA A 42 9.50 -1.57 -15.67
C ALA A 42 9.34 -0.04 -15.85
N HIS A 43 8.41 0.41 -16.70
CA HIS A 43 8.11 1.83 -16.85
C HIS A 43 7.51 2.42 -15.58
N PHE A 44 6.57 1.70 -14.96
CA PHE A 44 5.96 2.11 -13.70
C PHE A 44 7.03 2.26 -12.59
N GLN A 45 7.94 1.29 -12.48
CA GLN A 45 9.03 1.35 -11.52
C GLN A 45 9.98 2.52 -11.78
N ALA A 46 10.35 2.77 -13.05
CA ALA A 46 11.23 3.89 -13.42
C ALA A 46 10.61 5.25 -13.03
N VAL A 47 9.30 5.42 -13.20
CA VAL A 47 8.60 6.64 -12.77
C VAL A 47 8.65 6.79 -11.26
N ARG A 48 8.35 5.72 -10.50
CA ARG A 48 8.43 5.74 -9.02
C ARG A 48 9.82 6.10 -8.54
N ASP A 49 10.87 5.50 -9.11
CA ASP A 49 12.27 5.73 -8.72
C ASP A 49 12.68 7.17 -9.01
N THR A 50 12.27 7.72 -10.16
CA THR A 50 12.54 9.12 -10.53
C THR A 50 11.88 10.09 -9.56
N LEU A 51 10.61 9.86 -9.21
CA LEU A 51 9.89 10.67 -8.24
C LEU A 51 10.53 10.57 -6.86
N ALA A 52 10.83 9.37 -6.39
CA ALA A 52 11.46 9.13 -5.10
C ALA A 52 12.83 9.83 -4.99
N ALA A 53 13.68 9.68 -6.02
CA ALA A 53 14.99 10.35 -6.07
C ALA A 53 14.87 11.87 -6.07
N THR A 54 13.87 12.42 -6.75
CA THR A 54 13.61 13.86 -6.79
C THR A 54 13.17 14.37 -5.43
N ILE A 55 12.19 13.75 -4.82
CA ILE A 55 11.62 14.12 -3.52
C ILE A 55 12.68 14.04 -2.42
N HIS A 56 13.54 13.02 -2.47
CA HIS A 56 14.64 12.85 -1.51
C HIS A 56 15.62 14.04 -1.52
N LYS A 57 15.89 14.64 -2.69
CA LYS A 57 16.75 15.86 -2.80
C LYS A 57 16.17 17.06 -2.04
N TYR A 58 14.87 17.10 -1.81
CA TYR A 58 14.18 18.14 -1.03
C TYR A 58 14.09 17.81 0.47
N GLY A 59 14.78 16.74 0.91
CA GLY A 59 14.86 16.36 2.32
C GLY A 59 13.64 15.60 2.83
N TYR A 60 12.85 14.95 1.95
CA TYR A 60 11.78 14.06 2.36
C TYR A 60 12.32 12.68 2.68
N SER A 61 11.87 12.12 3.79
CA SER A 61 12.11 10.73 4.17
C SER A 61 10.94 9.84 3.78
N HIS A 62 11.24 8.62 3.35
CA HIS A 62 10.19 7.67 3.02
C HIS A 62 9.54 7.11 4.28
N ILE A 63 8.21 6.98 4.26
CA ILE A 63 7.43 6.24 5.26
C ILE A 63 6.61 5.15 4.55
N GLU A 64 6.64 3.94 5.09
CA GLU A 64 5.77 2.85 4.65
C GLU A 64 4.59 2.73 5.60
N LEU A 65 3.38 2.76 5.04
CA LEU A 65 2.15 2.73 5.81
C LEU A 65 1.45 1.38 5.67
N PRO A 66 0.76 0.89 6.71
CA PRO A 66 -0.12 -0.27 6.60
C PRO A 66 -1.16 -0.09 5.48
N MET A 67 -1.54 -1.20 4.82
CA MET A 67 -2.59 -1.18 3.79
C MET A 67 -3.99 -0.99 4.39
N PHE A 68 -4.18 -1.33 5.66
CA PHE A 68 -5.41 -1.15 6.41
C PHE A 68 -5.10 -0.60 7.81
N GLU A 69 -6.01 0.16 8.34
CA GLU A 69 -5.94 0.82 9.65
C GLU A 69 -7.23 0.54 10.42
N GLU A 70 -7.26 0.86 11.70
CA GLU A 70 -8.51 0.85 12.46
C GLU A 70 -9.52 1.83 11.83
N THR A 71 -10.74 1.37 11.63
CA THR A 71 -11.81 2.15 10.98
C THR A 71 -12.02 3.52 11.63
N GLY A 72 -11.88 3.59 12.96
CA GLY A 72 -12.00 4.83 13.73
C GLY A 72 -11.00 5.92 13.36
N LEU A 73 -9.84 5.57 12.77
CA LEU A 73 -8.87 6.54 12.32
C LEU A 73 -9.45 7.44 11.21
N PHE A 74 -10.13 6.82 10.24
CA PHE A 74 -10.72 7.54 9.12
C PHE A 74 -12.00 8.27 9.51
N ALA A 75 -12.81 7.67 10.39
CA ALA A 75 -14.04 8.29 10.88
C ALA A 75 -13.80 9.62 11.62
N ARG A 76 -12.68 9.75 12.33
CA ARG A 76 -12.31 11.00 13.03
C ARG A 76 -11.90 12.13 12.08
N GLY A 77 -11.33 11.81 10.92
CA GLY A 77 -10.81 12.81 9.97
C GLY A 77 -11.87 13.52 9.16
N VAL A 78 -13.04 12.92 8.96
CA VAL A 78 -14.07 13.39 8.03
C VAL A 78 -15.30 13.97 8.74
N GLY A 79 -15.37 13.89 10.09
CA GLY A 79 -16.55 14.25 10.88
C GLY A 79 -17.64 13.17 10.81
N GLU A 80 -18.38 12.99 11.90
CA GLU A 80 -19.39 11.91 12.08
C GLU A 80 -20.58 11.95 11.09
N SER A 81 -20.61 12.88 10.13
CA SER A 81 -21.83 13.17 9.37
C SER A 81 -21.78 12.91 7.86
N THR A 82 -20.75 12.28 7.33
CA THR A 82 -20.77 12.00 5.89
C THR A 82 -21.01 10.52 5.59
N ASP A 83 -22.24 10.20 5.15
CA ASP A 83 -22.62 8.94 4.49
C ASP A 83 -21.62 8.48 3.41
N VAL A 84 -20.84 9.41 2.87
CA VAL A 84 -19.83 9.21 1.85
C VAL A 84 -18.69 8.31 2.36
N VAL A 85 -18.22 8.53 3.59
CA VAL A 85 -17.10 7.79 4.18
C VAL A 85 -17.48 6.33 4.41
N THR A 86 -18.70 6.07 4.89
CA THR A 86 -19.15 4.70 5.18
C THR A 86 -19.50 3.89 3.93
N LYS A 87 -19.92 4.55 2.84
CA LYS A 87 -20.33 3.86 1.61
C LYS A 87 -19.18 3.53 0.66
N GLU A 88 -18.06 4.26 0.75
CA GLU A 88 -16.91 4.09 -0.15
C GLU A 88 -15.74 3.34 0.49
N MET A 89 -15.77 3.09 1.81
CA MET A 89 -14.71 2.38 2.50
C MET A 89 -14.94 0.87 2.50
N TYR A 90 -13.88 0.12 2.19
CA TYR A 90 -13.85 -1.34 2.33
C TYR A 90 -13.47 -1.70 3.77
N THR A 91 -14.48 -1.98 4.59
CA THR A 91 -14.33 -2.29 6.01
C THR A 91 -14.60 -3.77 6.27
N PHE A 92 -13.81 -4.38 7.16
CA PHE A 92 -13.95 -5.78 7.58
C PHE A 92 -13.54 -5.95 9.04
N GLU A 93 -13.96 -7.03 9.66
CA GLU A 93 -13.51 -7.41 10.99
C GLU A 93 -12.34 -8.41 10.92
N ASP A 94 -11.34 -8.20 11.77
CA ASP A 94 -10.28 -9.18 11.94
C ASP A 94 -10.76 -10.35 12.84
N ARG A 95 -9.89 -11.37 13.00
CA ARG A 95 -10.22 -12.53 13.85
C ARG A 95 -10.45 -12.20 15.32
N SER A 96 -10.07 -11.03 15.79
CA SER A 96 -10.25 -10.54 17.16
C SER A 96 -11.44 -9.60 17.28
N GLY A 97 -12.24 -9.41 16.23
CA GLY A 97 -13.41 -8.52 16.22
C GLY A 97 -13.07 -7.04 16.09
N ARG A 98 -11.84 -6.68 15.67
CA ARG A 98 -11.47 -5.29 15.42
C ARG A 98 -11.92 -4.86 14.05
N SER A 99 -12.59 -3.71 13.96
CA SER A 99 -12.99 -3.12 12.68
C SER A 99 -11.81 -2.46 11.99
N LEU A 100 -11.46 -2.98 10.83
CA LEU A 100 -10.36 -2.51 9.99
C LEU A 100 -10.89 -2.04 8.64
N THR A 101 -10.22 -1.04 8.06
CA THR A 101 -10.60 -0.46 6.76
C THR A 101 -9.38 -0.41 5.85
N LEU A 102 -9.53 -0.85 4.59
CA LEU A 102 -8.53 -0.56 3.56
C LEU A 102 -8.37 0.95 3.43
N ARG A 103 -7.14 1.44 3.48
CA ARG A 103 -6.86 2.87 3.47
C ARG A 103 -7.44 3.55 2.21
N PRO A 104 -8.38 4.49 2.33
CA PRO A 104 -8.89 5.26 1.19
C PRO A 104 -7.93 6.40 0.81
N GLU A 105 -7.03 6.78 1.73
CA GLU A 105 -6.02 7.82 1.58
C GLU A 105 -4.87 7.57 2.56
N GLY A 106 -3.74 8.27 2.43
CA GLY A 106 -2.56 8.02 3.27
C GLY A 106 -2.34 9.01 4.40
N THR A 107 -2.95 10.20 4.36
CA THR A 107 -2.64 11.29 5.29
C THR A 107 -2.97 10.95 6.74
N ALA A 108 -4.11 10.31 6.98
CA ALA A 108 -4.53 9.88 8.31
C ALA A 108 -3.52 8.87 8.91
N GLY A 109 -3.07 7.90 8.09
CA GLY A 109 -2.04 6.93 8.48
C GLY A 109 -0.70 7.57 8.79
N VAL A 110 -0.27 8.58 8.01
CA VAL A 110 0.93 9.36 8.30
C VAL A 110 0.80 10.07 9.65
N MET A 111 -0.30 10.77 9.90
CA MET A 111 -0.51 11.50 11.15
C MET A 111 -0.56 10.56 12.37
N ARG A 112 -1.23 9.42 12.26
CA ARG A 112 -1.22 8.39 13.28
C ARG A 112 0.22 7.92 13.56
N SER A 113 0.98 7.61 12.52
CA SER A 113 2.36 7.13 12.64
C SER A 113 3.29 8.18 13.27
N VAL A 114 3.16 9.45 12.88
CA VAL A 114 3.92 10.57 13.46
C VAL A 114 3.67 10.67 14.97
N ILE A 115 2.41 10.59 15.40
CA ILE A 115 2.03 10.68 16.81
C ILE A 115 2.51 9.45 17.59
N GLU A 116 2.24 8.25 17.07
CA GLU A 116 2.59 6.98 17.72
C GLU A 116 4.09 6.83 17.98
N HIS A 117 4.90 7.25 17.00
CA HIS A 117 6.36 7.16 17.08
C HIS A 117 7.04 8.44 17.56
N ASN A 118 6.28 9.46 18.00
CA ASN A 118 6.78 10.75 18.48
C ASN A 118 7.74 11.44 17.49
N LEU A 119 7.49 11.33 16.18
CA LEU A 119 8.35 11.92 15.16
C LEU A 119 8.28 13.44 15.14
N ASP A 120 7.23 14.02 15.71
CA ASP A 120 7.02 15.47 15.91
C ASP A 120 7.95 16.09 16.94
N ARG A 121 8.62 15.26 17.78
CA ARG A 121 9.58 15.73 18.81
C ARG A 121 11.00 15.90 18.29
N GLY A 122 11.24 15.57 17.02
CA GLY A 122 12.54 15.67 16.37
C GLY A 122 12.74 17.01 15.67
N GLN A 123 13.58 17.00 14.63
CA GLN A 123 13.83 18.16 13.80
C GLN A 123 12.60 18.53 12.96
N LEU A 124 12.16 19.76 13.05
CA LEU A 124 11.06 20.34 12.26
C LEU A 124 11.58 21.30 11.19
N PRO A 125 10.91 21.42 10.04
CA PRO A 125 9.70 20.68 9.65
C PRO A 125 9.97 19.21 9.32
N LEU A 126 9.11 18.31 9.77
CA LEU A 126 9.13 16.90 9.39
C LEU A 126 8.59 16.75 7.95
N LYS A 127 9.41 16.20 7.06
CA LYS A 127 9.06 15.98 5.65
C LYS A 127 8.98 14.48 5.37
N LEU A 128 7.79 13.98 5.10
CA LEU A 128 7.55 12.58 4.81
C LEU A 128 6.95 12.39 3.42
N THR A 129 7.26 11.28 2.77
CA THR A 129 6.70 10.87 1.49
C THR A 129 6.32 9.40 1.53
N TYR A 130 5.23 9.05 0.88
CA TYR A 130 4.79 7.68 0.71
C TYR A 130 4.29 7.48 -0.73
N ALA A 131 4.35 6.24 -1.21
CA ALA A 131 3.81 5.87 -2.51
C ALA A 131 3.29 4.42 -2.45
N GLY A 132 2.04 4.23 -2.82
CA GLY A 132 1.39 2.92 -2.78
C GLY A 132 0.00 2.95 -3.37
N PRO A 133 -0.69 1.80 -3.45
CA PRO A 133 -2.07 1.73 -3.90
C PRO A 133 -3.03 2.29 -2.83
N PHE A 134 -4.09 2.91 -3.33
CA PHE A 134 -5.22 3.41 -2.55
C PHE A 134 -6.52 3.01 -3.23
#